data_470589774a6586e794cdfa96b666e870
#
_entry.id   470589774a6586e794cdfa96b666e870
#
_cell.length_a   1.000
_cell.length_b   1.000
_cell.length_c   1.000
_cell.angle_alpha   90.00
_cell.angle_beta   90.00
_cell.angle_gamma   90.00
#
_symmetry.space_group_name_H-M   'P 1'
#
loop_
_entity.id
_entity.type
_entity.pdbx_description
1 polymer ?
#
loop_
_entity_poly.entity_id
_entity_poly.type
_entity_poly.pdbx_seq_one_letter_code
_entity_poly.pdbx_strand_id
1 'polypeptide(L)'
;GTGLAPFLSMLLSLKDNPPAHPIRLAYGVNTNDDLVELEQLNALKAALPDFDYFTTVVDAASGHPKQGYVSSHLSAHDLHDGNVDVYVCGPPPMVEGVRKWMAGVGVQPQNFLFEKFSSTNETGAA
;
A
#
# COMPACT_ATOMS: atom_id res chain seq x y z
N GLY A 1 15.37 0.90 3.98
CA GLY A 1 15.19 1.09 2.59
C GLY A 1 13.72 1.06 2.34
N THR A 2 13.29 1.72 1.34
CA THR A 2 11.91 1.94 1.46
C THR A 2 11.29 2.10 0.11
N GLY A 3 10.65 1.07 -0.32
CA GLY A 3 9.78 1.14 -1.46
C GLY A 3 8.64 2.12 -1.30
N LEU A 4 8.43 2.65 -0.10
CA LEU A 4 7.40 3.65 0.13
C LEU A 4 7.78 5.03 -0.41
N ALA A 5 9.08 5.36 -0.46
CA ALA A 5 9.52 6.70 -0.85
C ALA A 5 9.01 7.14 -2.22
N PRO A 6 9.05 6.32 -3.28
CA PRO A 6 8.49 6.74 -4.55
C PRO A 6 7.00 7.07 -4.47
N PHE A 7 6.25 6.31 -3.69
CA PHE A 7 4.82 6.56 -3.54
C PHE A 7 4.55 7.84 -2.78
N LEU A 8 5.37 8.14 -1.77
CA LEU A 8 5.24 9.41 -1.05
C LEU A 8 5.46 10.58 -2.01
N SER A 9 6.47 10.51 -2.85
CA SER A 9 6.72 11.56 -3.84
C SER A 9 5.54 11.73 -4.78
N MET A 10 4.98 10.64 -5.25
CA MET A 10 3.82 10.68 -6.15
C MET A 10 2.62 11.31 -5.45
N LEU A 11 2.35 10.88 -4.23
CA LEU A 11 1.23 11.41 -3.47
C LEU A 11 1.40 12.89 -3.15
N LEU A 12 2.61 13.31 -2.82
CA LEU A 12 2.90 14.71 -2.56
C LEU A 12 2.63 15.57 -3.80
N SER A 13 2.96 15.07 -4.99
CA SER A 13 2.71 15.82 -6.20
C SER A 13 1.22 15.94 -6.51
N LEU A 14 0.40 15.02 -6.02
CA LEU A 14 -1.05 15.06 -6.24
C LEU A 14 -1.76 16.07 -5.35
N LYS A 15 -1.11 16.58 -4.31
CA LYS A 15 -1.73 17.55 -3.41
C LYS A 15 -2.20 18.80 -4.14
N ASP A 16 -1.42 19.26 -5.12
CA ASP A 16 -1.74 20.49 -5.85
C ASP A 16 -2.80 20.28 -6.92
N ASN A 17 -3.01 19.04 -7.34
CA ASN A 17 -3.97 18.71 -8.37
C ASN A 17 -4.55 17.33 -8.11
N PRO A 18 -5.44 17.20 -7.11
CA PRO A 18 -5.96 15.89 -6.70
C PRO A 18 -6.73 15.22 -7.83
N PRO A 19 -6.60 13.90 -7.96
CA PRO A 19 -7.35 13.18 -8.98
C PRO A 19 -8.84 13.13 -8.66
N ALA A 20 -9.63 12.83 -9.68
CA ALA A 20 -11.08 12.80 -9.53
C ALA A 20 -11.59 11.51 -8.91
N HIS A 21 -10.74 10.52 -8.70
CA HIS A 21 -11.14 9.24 -8.14
C HIS A 21 -10.32 8.93 -6.87
N PRO A 22 -10.80 8.01 -6.04
CA PRO A 22 -10.11 7.72 -4.78
C PRO A 22 -8.76 7.06 -4.98
N ILE A 23 -7.90 7.24 -3.98
CA ILE A 23 -6.59 6.59 -3.93
C ILE A 23 -6.54 5.79 -2.65
N ARG A 24 -6.07 4.55 -2.74
CA ARG A 24 -5.89 3.68 -1.59
C ARG A 24 -4.47 3.14 -1.57
N LEU A 25 -3.83 3.22 -0.43
CA LEU A 25 -2.49 2.67 -0.23
C LEU A 25 -2.58 1.53 0.77
N ALA A 26 -2.10 0.37 0.37
CA ALA A 26 -1.94 -0.77 1.25
C ALA A 26 -0.45 -0.93 1.55
N TYR A 27 -0.07 -0.71 2.79
CA TYR A 27 1.33 -0.66 3.21
C TYR A 27 1.57 -1.76 4.23
N GLY A 28 2.27 -2.80 3.81
CA GLY A 28 2.56 -3.93 4.67
C GLY A 28 4.05 -4.13 4.88
N VAL A 29 4.41 -4.56 6.07
CA VAL A 29 5.79 -4.83 6.45
C VAL A 29 5.85 -6.10 7.26
N ASN A 30 7.06 -6.61 7.47
CA ASN A 30 7.25 -7.83 8.25
C ASN A 30 7.19 -7.58 9.75
N THR A 31 7.77 -6.48 10.23
CA THR A 31 7.82 -6.16 11.66
C THR A 31 7.41 -4.71 11.89
N ASN A 32 7.06 -4.39 13.15
CA ASN A 32 6.70 -3.02 13.52
C ASN A 32 7.80 -2.01 13.20
N ASP A 33 9.05 -2.41 13.36
CA ASP A 33 10.18 -1.50 13.14
C ASP A 33 10.30 -1.08 11.68
N ASP A 34 9.70 -1.82 10.77
CA ASP A 34 9.73 -1.51 9.36
C ASP A 34 8.68 -0.48 8.95
N LEU A 35 7.72 -0.17 9.82
CA LEU A 35 6.73 0.86 9.54
C LEU A 35 7.36 2.24 9.72
N VAL A 36 7.45 2.98 8.63
CA VAL A 36 8.07 4.30 8.63
C VAL A 36 7.16 5.29 7.91
N GLU A 37 7.43 6.57 8.08
CA GLU A 37 6.78 7.66 7.35
C GLU A 37 5.27 7.79 7.62
N LEU A 38 4.81 7.30 8.77
CA LEU A 38 3.38 7.34 9.09
C LEU A 38 2.88 8.77 9.28
N GLU A 39 3.73 9.67 9.80
CA GLU A 39 3.34 11.06 9.96
C GLU A 39 3.06 11.71 8.60
N GLN A 40 3.89 11.41 7.60
CA GLN A 40 3.70 11.95 6.26
C GLN A 40 2.44 11.38 5.62
N LEU A 41 2.17 10.10 5.83
CA LEU A 41 0.95 9.48 5.31
C LEU A 41 -0.29 10.09 5.93
N ASN A 42 -0.25 10.37 7.23
CA ASN A 42 -1.37 11.02 7.90
C ASN A 42 -1.56 12.45 7.42
N ALA A 43 -0.47 13.17 7.15
CA ALA A 43 -0.57 14.51 6.60
C ALA A 43 -1.19 14.50 5.20
N LEU A 44 -0.83 13.51 4.38
CA LEU A 44 -1.41 13.35 3.06
C LEU A 44 -2.89 13.01 3.14
N LYS A 45 -3.27 12.18 4.10
CA LYS A 45 -4.67 11.83 4.30
C LYS A 45 -5.50 13.07 4.62
N ALA A 46 -4.94 14.01 5.38
CA ALA A 46 -5.61 15.27 5.68
C ALA A 46 -5.65 16.20 4.48
N ALA A 47 -4.68 16.13 3.59
CA ALA A 47 -4.56 17.07 2.47
C ALA A 47 -5.28 16.62 1.20
N LEU A 48 -5.36 15.30 0.97
CA LEU A 48 -5.99 14.76 -0.24
C LEU A 48 -7.42 14.33 0.06
N PRO A 49 -8.39 14.75 -0.75
CA PRO A 49 -9.82 14.54 -0.42
C PRO A 49 -10.23 13.08 -0.33
N ASP A 50 -9.70 12.23 -1.22
CA ASP A 50 -10.11 10.83 -1.29
C ASP A 50 -8.94 9.87 -1.13
N PHE A 51 -7.99 10.25 -0.32
CA PHE A 51 -6.86 9.38 -0.01
C PHE A 51 -7.06 8.72 1.35
N ASP A 52 -6.85 7.43 1.39
CA ASP A 52 -6.81 6.69 2.64
C ASP A 52 -5.76 5.59 2.52
N TYR A 53 -5.30 5.10 3.64
CA TYR A 53 -4.32 4.02 3.66
C TYR A 53 -4.53 3.16 4.88
N PHE A 54 -3.97 1.96 4.84
CA PHE A 54 -3.85 1.14 6.04
C PHE A 54 -2.51 0.43 6.02
N THR A 55 -2.11 -0.02 7.20
CA THR A 55 -0.85 -0.73 7.38
C THR A 55 -1.12 -2.11 7.94
N THR A 56 -0.25 -3.07 7.59
CA THR A 56 -0.29 -4.40 8.19
C THR A 56 1.12 -4.82 8.59
N VAL A 57 1.22 -5.66 9.60
CA VAL A 57 2.48 -6.23 10.05
C VAL A 57 2.33 -7.75 10.08
N VAL A 58 3.23 -8.44 9.38
CA VAL A 58 3.14 -9.89 9.26
C VAL A 58 3.39 -10.58 10.59
N ASP A 59 4.31 -10.06 11.39
CA ASP A 59 4.68 -10.65 12.67
C ASP A 59 3.49 -10.67 13.63
N ALA A 60 3.02 -11.87 13.97
CA ALA A 60 1.87 -12.03 14.86
C ALA A 60 2.16 -11.53 16.28
N ALA A 61 3.41 -11.44 16.68
CA ALA A 61 3.80 -10.94 18.00
C ALA A 61 3.89 -9.41 18.05
N SER A 62 3.61 -8.72 16.95
CA SER A 62 3.79 -7.27 16.85
C SER A 62 2.81 -6.48 17.71
N GLY A 63 1.63 -7.03 18.00
CA GLY A 63 0.56 -6.27 18.65
C GLY A 63 -0.16 -5.31 17.72
N HIS A 64 0.17 -5.30 16.43
CA HIS A 64 -0.47 -4.42 15.46
C HIS A 64 -1.93 -4.85 15.24
N PRO A 65 -2.86 -3.90 15.10
CA PRO A 65 -4.28 -4.24 14.90
C PRO A 65 -4.56 -5.07 13.66
N LYS A 66 -3.78 -4.90 12.59
CA LYS A 66 -3.94 -5.67 11.35
C LYS A 66 -2.68 -6.49 11.14
N GLN A 67 -2.79 -7.77 11.35
CA GLN A 67 -1.66 -8.69 11.18
C GLN A 67 -1.80 -9.44 9.86
N GLY A 68 -0.69 -9.92 9.34
CA GLY A 68 -0.65 -10.67 8.11
C GLY A 68 -0.45 -9.78 6.88
N TYR A 69 -0.77 -10.32 5.73
CA TYR A 69 -0.60 -9.60 4.46
C TYR A 69 -1.79 -8.69 4.19
N VAL A 70 -1.53 -7.63 3.43
CA VAL A 70 -2.57 -6.63 3.13
C VAL A 70 -3.78 -7.24 2.42
N SER A 71 -3.57 -8.28 1.61
CA SER A 71 -4.68 -8.92 0.89
C SER A 71 -5.73 -9.49 1.82
N SER A 72 -5.36 -9.85 3.05
CA SER A 72 -6.32 -10.36 4.03
C SER A 72 -7.24 -9.26 4.57
N HIS A 73 -6.91 -8.02 4.33
CA HIS A 73 -7.64 -6.87 4.85
C HIS A 73 -8.27 -6.02 3.76
N LEU A 74 -8.28 -6.51 2.52
CA LEU A 74 -8.91 -5.84 1.40
C LEU A 74 -10.25 -6.49 1.09
N SER A 75 -11.19 -5.66 0.63
CA SER A 75 -12.47 -6.15 0.14
C SER A 75 -12.69 -5.65 -1.28
N ALA A 76 -13.57 -6.31 -2.01
CA ALA A 76 -13.90 -5.88 -3.36
C ALA A 76 -14.44 -4.45 -3.39
N HIS A 77 -15.07 -4.02 -2.31
CA HIS A 77 -15.57 -2.66 -2.16
C HIS A 77 -14.44 -1.63 -2.26
N ASP A 78 -13.25 -1.98 -1.79
CA ASP A 78 -12.11 -1.07 -1.86
C ASP A 78 -11.68 -0.77 -3.29
N LEU A 79 -12.08 -1.57 -4.24
CA LEU A 79 -11.69 -1.37 -5.64
C LEU A 79 -12.66 -0.47 -6.40
N HIS A 80 -13.77 -0.05 -5.79
CA HIS A 80 -14.73 0.88 -6.40
C HIS A 80 -15.08 0.53 -7.85
N ASP A 81 -15.33 -0.76 -8.10
CA ASP A 81 -15.62 -1.28 -9.44
C ASP A 81 -14.53 -0.94 -10.46
N GLY A 82 -13.30 -0.81 -10.00
CA GLY A 82 -12.18 -0.48 -10.86
C GLY A 82 -11.88 1.01 -10.95
N ASN A 83 -12.72 1.86 -10.42
CA ASN A 83 -12.52 3.31 -10.47
C ASN A 83 -11.66 3.79 -9.31
N VAL A 84 -10.43 3.30 -9.25
CA VAL A 84 -9.50 3.61 -8.16
C VAL A 84 -8.07 3.36 -8.64
N ASP A 85 -7.14 4.10 -8.09
CA ASP A 85 -5.71 3.79 -8.21
C ASP A 85 -5.28 3.08 -6.93
N VAL A 86 -4.65 1.92 -7.07
CA VAL A 86 -4.19 1.13 -5.93
C VAL A 86 -2.67 1.11 -5.90
N TYR A 87 -2.12 1.46 -4.76
CA TYR A 87 -0.68 1.42 -4.53
C TYR A 87 -0.40 0.41 -3.44
N VAL A 88 0.53 -0.50 -3.68
CA VAL A 88 0.89 -1.54 -2.73
C VAL A 88 2.39 -1.47 -2.44
N CYS A 89 2.72 -1.40 -1.17
CA CYS A 89 4.10 -1.46 -0.71
C CYS A 89 4.24 -2.64 0.23
N GLY A 90 5.21 -3.52 -0.01
CA GLY A 90 5.43 -4.63 0.90
C GLY A 90 6.43 -5.64 0.37
N PRO A 91 6.69 -6.70 1.14
CA PRO A 91 7.53 -7.80 0.66
C PRO A 91 6.94 -8.44 -0.59
N PRO A 92 7.78 -9.07 -1.43
CA PRO A 92 7.28 -9.66 -2.68
C PRO A 92 6.08 -10.60 -2.53
N PRO A 93 6.04 -11.50 -1.54
CA PRO A 93 4.86 -12.36 -1.40
C PRO A 93 3.58 -11.58 -1.13
N MET A 94 3.69 -10.44 -0.45
CA MET A 94 2.53 -9.60 -0.17
C MET A 94 1.97 -8.98 -1.44
N VAL A 95 2.85 -8.48 -2.30
CA VAL A 95 2.44 -7.88 -3.57
C VAL A 95 1.77 -8.94 -4.45
N GLU A 96 2.36 -10.12 -4.54
CA GLU A 96 1.77 -11.21 -5.31
C GLU A 96 0.43 -11.65 -4.74
N GLY A 97 0.29 -11.63 -3.42
CA GLY A 97 -0.98 -11.93 -2.78
C GLY A 97 -2.09 -10.97 -3.19
N VAL A 98 -1.76 -9.69 -3.30
CA VAL A 98 -2.74 -8.70 -3.75
C VAL A 98 -3.12 -8.94 -5.21
N ARG A 99 -2.13 -9.24 -6.06
CA ARG A 99 -2.42 -9.55 -7.46
C ARG A 99 -3.37 -10.73 -7.60
N LYS A 100 -3.11 -11.79 -6.86
CA LYS A 100 -3.95 -12.98 -6.87
C LYS A 100 -5.34 -12.68 -6.36
N TRP A 101 -5.42 -11.88 -5.30
CA TRP A 101 -6.70 -11.50 -4.73
C TRP A 101 -7.53 -10.71 -5.74
N MET A 102 -6.93 -9.75 -6.44
CA MET A 102 -7.65 -8.97 -7.44
C MET A 102 -8.12 -9.84 -8.60
N ALA A 103 -7.29 -10.79 -9.03
CA ALA A 103 -7.70 -11.73 -10.07
C ALA A 103 -8.88 -12.58 -9.62
N GLY A 104 -8.90 -12.95 -8.34
CA GLY A 104 -9.99 -13.76 -7.78
C GLY A 104 -11.30 -13.03 -7.70
N VAL A 105 -11.28 -11.73 -7.38
CA VAL A 105 -12.51 -10.94 -7.32
C VAL A 105 -12.96 -10.44 -8.69
N GLY A 106 -12.09 -10.51 -9.69
CA GLY A 106 -12.46 -10.15 -11.05
C GLY A 106 -12.59 -8.65 -11.31
N VAL A 107 -12.00 -7.82 -10.45
CA VAL A 107 -12.04 -6.37 -10.61
C VAL A 107 -10.61 -5.86 -10.76
N GLN A 108 -10.39 -5.00 -11.73
CA GLN A 108 -9.08 -4.39 -11.93
C GLN A 108 -9.17 -2.90 -11.71
N PRO A 109 -8.27 -2.32 -10.89
CA PRO A 109 -8.22 -0.87 -10.74
C PRO A 109 -7.73 -0.20 -12.02
N GLN A 110 -7.96 1.09 -12.13
CA GLN A 110 -7.47 1.84 -13.29
C GLN A 110 -5.94 1.82 -13.35
N ASN A 111 -5.29 1.92 -12.20
CA ASN A 111 -3.84 1.78 -12.12
C ASN A 111 -3.50 0.94 -10.90
N PHE A 112 -2.55 0.05 -11.07
CA PHE A 112 -2.02 -0.76 -9.99
C PHE A 112 -0.51 -0.57 -9.95
N LEU A 113 -0.05 0.09 -8.90
CA LEU A 113 1.36 0.42 -8.72
C LEU A 113 1.87 -0.27 -7.47
N PHE A 114 3.07 -0.80 -7.54
CA PHE A 114 3.60 -1.54 -6.41
C PHE A 114 5.10 -1.34 -6.29
N GLU A 115 5.59 -1.49 -5.06
CA GLU A 115 7.00 -1.56 -4.75
C GLU A 115 7.23 -2.75 -3.85
N LYS A 116 8.16 -3.59 -4.22
CA LYS A 116 8.51 -4.77 -3.45
C LYS A 116 9.70 -4.45 -2.56
N PHE A 117 9.52 -4.65 -1.24
CA PHE A 117 10.63 -4.52 -0.31
C PHE A 117 11.33 -5.85 -0.20
N SER A 118 12.65 -5.83 -0.26
CA SER A 118 13.39 -7.04 0.05
C SER A 118 14.22 -6.80 1.31
N SER A 119 14.73 -7.86 1.88
CA SER A 119 15.62 -7.72 3.04
C SER A 119 16.91 -7.03 2.60
N THR A 120 17.62 -6.46 3.58
CA THR A 120 18.77 -5.62 3.30
C THR A 120 19.84 -6.30 2.46
N ASN A 121 20.04 -7.58 2.67
CA ASN A 121 21.07 -8.30 1.95
C ASN A 121 20.71 -8.56 0.49
N GLU A 122 19.51 -8.25 0.08
CA GLU A 122 19.06 -8.43 -1.29
C GLU A 122 19.10 -7.15 -2.08
N THR A 123 19.37 -6.05 -1.45
CA THR A 123 19.36 -4.77 -2.15
C THR A 123 20.37 -4.70 -3.25
N GLY A 124 21.48 -5.38 -3.09
CA GLY A 124 22.48 -5.42 -4.12
C GLY A 124 22.02 -6.09 -5.39
N ALA A 125 20.97 -6.89 -5.31
CA ALA A 125 20.42 -7.59 -6.46
C ALA A 125 19.44 -6.72 -7.25
N ALA A 126 19.03 -5.65 -6.68
CA ALA A 126 18.01 -4.82 -7.30
C ALA A 126 18.53 -4.01 -8.50
#